data_085cd33dd0be95e11f2fd6e8f1d82085
#
_entry.id   085cd33dd0be95e11f2fd6e8f1d82085
#
_cell.length_a   1.000
_cell.length_b   1.000
_cell.length_c   1.000
_cell.angle_alpha   90.00
_cell.angle_beta   90.00
_cell.angle_gamma   90.00
#
_symmetry.space_group_name_H-M   'P 1'
#
loop_
_entity.id
_entity.type
_entity.pdbx_description
1 polymer ?
#
loop_
_entity_poly.entity_id
_entity_poly.type
_entity_poly.pdbx_seq_one_letter_code
_entity_poly.pdbx_strand_id
1 'polypeptide(L)'
;WPPFSIFAPKGQVWVGNFWLEDVIWTWLIFGIGVAKMWKKKMKIETYFAGLFFLSTLSVAHRDISRYILPIAPFVLIGWDKLIQKKEFKVVLAILVIPILLYSWNFLLNNLAPVADWAPYL
;
A
#
# COMPACT_ATOMS: atom_id res chain seq x y z
N TRP A 1 -13.92 1.82 13.15
CA TRP A 1 -12.57 1.99 12.79
C TRP A 1 -11.96 0.69 12.31
N PRO A 2 -11.66 0.52 11.34
CA PRO A 2 -10.46 0.75 10.65
C PRO A 2 -10.57 1.99 9.88
N PRO A 3 -9.59 2.15 9.12
CA PRO A 3 -9.29 3.34 8.46
C PRO A 3 -10.52 4.04 7.90
N PHE A 4 -10.45 5.26 7.96
CA PHE A 4 -11.41 6.29 7.66
C PHE A 4 -12.09 6.18 6.29
N SER A 5 -11.60 5.30 5.42
CA SER A 5 -12.26 4.93 4.16
C SER A 5 -13.69 4.40 4.34
N ILE A 6 -14.01 3.82 5.52
CA ILE A 6 -15.40 3.45 5.85
C ILE A 6 -16.32 4.65 5.92
N PHE A 7 -15.78 5.80 6.27
CA PHE A 7 -16.53 7.05 6.35
C PHE A 7 -16.52 7.83 5.03
N ALA A 8 -15.79 7.35 4.03
CA ALA A 8 -15.82 7.97 2.71
C ALA A 8 -17.19 7.76 2.07
N PRO A 9 -17.75 8.80 1.43
CA PRO A 9 -19.06 8.69 0.83
C PRO A 9 -19.08 7.61 -0.25
N LYS A 10 -19.89 6.62 0.00
CA LYS A 10 -20.49 5.63 -0.90
C LYS A 10 -19.80 5.39 -2.25
N GLY A 11 -18.79 4.56 -2.25
CA GLY A 11 -18.37 3.85 -3.46
C GLY A 11 -19.01 2.46 -3.47
N GLN A 12 -19.58 2.09 -4.58
CA GLN A 12 -20.42 0.89 -4.71
C GLN A 12 -19.66 -0.44 -4.68
N VAL A 13 -18.33 -0.43 -4.68
CA VAL A 13 -17.49 -1.65 -4.72
C VAL A 13 -16.43 -1.64 -3.62
N TRP A 14 -16.72 -0.96 -2.57
CA TRP A 14 -15.75 -0.74 -1.49
C TRP A 14 -15.44 -1.99 -0.65
N VAL A 15 -16.25 -3.03 -0.69
CA VAL A 15 -15.97 -4.26 0.06
C VAL A 15 -14.67 -4.93 -0.41
N GLY A 16 -14.46 -5.02 -1.71
CA GLY A 16 -13.21 -5.54 -2.26
C GLY A 16 -12.03 -4.63 -1.94
N ASN A 17 -12.20 -3.34 -2.11
CA ASN A 17 -11.18 -2.35 -1.81
C ASN A 17 -10.88 -2.29 -0.32
N PHE A 18 -11.89 -2.39 0.53
CA PHE A 18 -11.71 -2.43 1.97
C PHE A 18 -10.78 -3.57 2.41
N TRP A 19 -11.03 -4.80 1.95
CA TRP A 19 -10.20 -5.93 2.33
C TRP A 19 -8.80 -5.84 1.73
N LEU A 20 -8.69 -5.47 0.46
CA LEU A 20 -7.41 -5.43 -0.24
C LEU A 20 -6.57 -4.22 0.18
N GLU A 21 -7.12 -3.03 0.15
CA GLU A 21 -6.37 -1.79 0.37
C GLU A 21 -6.26 -1.44 1.86
N ASP A 22 -7.35 -1.54 2.61
CA ASP A 22 -7.33 -1.16 4.01
C ASP A 22 -6.80 -2.29 4.89
N VAL A 23 -7.34 -3.50 4.82
CA VAL A 23 -6.93 -4.57 5.72
C VAL A 23 -5.60 -5.17 5.30
N ILE A 24 -5.47 -5.67 4.07
CA ILE A 24 -4.27 -6.39 3.64
C ILE A 24 -3.12 -5.42 3.42
N TRP A 25 -3.32 -4.40 2.59
CA TRP A 25 -2.25 -3.48 2.23
C TRP A 25 -1.85 -2.58 3.40
N THR A 26 -2.78 -1.79 3.91
CA THR A 26 -2.47 -0.79 4.92
C THR A 26 -2.12 -1.41 6.27
N TRP A 27 -2.95 -2.30 6.79
CA TRP A 27 -2.72 -2.84 8.12
C TRP A 27 -1.76 -4.02 8.16
N LEU A 28 -1.95 -5.04 7.33
CA LEU A 28 -1.09 -6.23 7.41
C LEU A 28 0.30 -5.96 6.84
N ILE A 29 0.41 -5.35 5.68
CA ILE A 29 1.72 -5.12 5.07
C ILE A 29 2.42 -3.94 5.73
N PHE A 30 1.83 -2.76 5.67
CA PHE A 30 2.47 -1.55 6.18
C PHE A 30 2.45 -1.45 7.70
N GLY A 31 1.32 -1.63 8.35
CA GLY A 31 1.20 -1.53 9.80
C GLY A 31 2.08 -2.53 10.54
N ILE A 32 2.03 -3.80 10.16
CA ILE A 32 2.91 -4.83 10.76
C ILE A 32 4.36 -4.58 10.39
N GLY A 33 4.66 -4.14 9.16
CA GLY A 33 6.02 -3.79 8.74
C GLY A 33 6.63 -2.69 9.61
N VAL A 34 5.89 -1.61 9.84
CA VAL A 34 6.30 -0.53 10.76
C VAL A 34 6.47 -1.06 12.19
N ALA A 35 5.52 -1.87 12.69
CA ALA A 35 5.62 -2.46 14.02
C ALA A 35 6.85 -3.38 14.17
N LYS A 36 7.22 -4.10 13.12
CA LYS A 36 8.44 -4.93 13.11
C LYS A 36 9.72 -4.09 13.14
N MET A 37 9.73 -2.91 12.55
CA MET A 37 10.87 -2.00 12.63
C MET A 37 11.17 -1.57 14.06
N TRP A 38 10.16 -1.46 14.92
CA TRP A 38 10.33 -1.13 16.33
C TRP A 38 11.31 -2.06 17.06
N LYS A 39 11.38 -3.31 16.65
CA LYS A 39 12.32 -4.30 17.18
C LYS A 39 13.74 -4.15 16.63
N LYS A 40 13.94 -3.28 15.66
CA LYS A 40 15.25 -2.99 15.09
C LYS A 40 15.87 -1.77 15.76
N LYS A 41 17.20 -1.66 15.74
CA LYS A 41 17.92 -0.55 16.38
C LYS A 41 17.80 0.78 15.62
N MET A 42 17.07 0.83 14.52
CA MET A 42 16.87 1.99 13.66
C MET A 42 15.75 2.86 14.23
N LYS A 43 16.07 3.67 15.23
CA LYS A 43 15.06 4.45 15.97
C LYS A 43 14.46 5.58 15.15
N ILE A 44 15.28 6.37 14.46
CA ILE A 44 14.82 7.54 13.70
C ILE A 44 13.88 7.10 12.56
N GLU A 45 14.30 6.10 11.80
CA GLU A 45 13.53 5.55 10.69
C GLU A 45 12.20 4.96 11.17
N THR A 46 12.22 4.31 12.33
CA THR A 46 11.01 3.75 12.93
C THR A 46 10.02 4.84 13.38
N TYR A 47 10.52 5.89 14.00
CA TYR A 47 9.68 7.03 14.40
C TYR A 47 9.12 7.74 13.17
N PHE A 48 9.96 7.99 12.16
CA PHE A 48 9.50 8.59 10.91
C PHE A 48 8.40 7.75 10.26
N ALA A 49 8.64 6.46 10.06
CA ALA A 49 7.67 5.55 9.44
C ALA A 49 6.39 5.44 10.28
N GLY A 50 6.50 5.39 11.60
CA GLY A 50 5.36 5.31 12.51
C GLY A 50 4.51 6.58 12.50
N LEU A 51 5.12 7.75 12.58
CA LEU A 51 4.41 9.03 12.51
C LEU A 51 3.77 9.23 11.15
N PHE A 52 4.47 8.90 10.08
CA PHE A 52 3.93 8.99 8.73
C PHE A 52 2.74 8.03 8.55
N PHE A 53 2.86 6.80 9.03
CA PHE A 53 1.77 5.82 9.01
C PHE A 53 0.54 6.36 9.74
N LEU A 54 0.71 6.87 10.96
CA LEU A 54 -0.39 7.44 11.75
C LEU A 54 -1.01 8.65 11.07
N SER A 55 -0.21 9.54 10.49
CA SER A 55 -0.73 10.69 9.76
C SER A 55 -1.52 10.28 8.52
N THR A 56 -1.06 9.26 7.80
CA THR A 56 -1.78 8.71 6.65
C THR A 56 -3.14 8.13 7.05
N LEU A 57 -3.20 7.44 8.19
CA LEU A 57 -4.47 6.93 8.71
C LEU A 57 -5.47 8.03 9.09
N SER A 58 -4.99 9.24 9.34
CA SER A 58 -5.86 10.39 9.65
C SER A 58 -6.51 11.00 8.41
N VAL A 59 -6.08 10.60 7.22
CA VAL A 59 -6.62 11.11 5.96
C VAL A 59 -7.70 10.16 5.45
N ALA A 60 -8.94 10.65 5.42
CA ALA A 60 -10.06 9.93 4.83
C ALA A 60 -10.02 10.07 3.30
N HIS A 61 -9.26 9.23 2.62
CA HIS A 61 -9.14 9.27 1.17
C HIS A 61 -9.25 7.90 0.52
N ARG A 62 -9.80 7.85 -0.70
CA ARG A 62 -9.95 6.61 -1.46
C ARG A 62 -8.63 5.94 -1.81
N ASP A 63 -7.60 6.75 -2.04
CA ASP A 63 -6.27 6.30 -2.49
C ASP A 63 -5.27 6.22 -1.33
N ILE A 64 -5.71 5.81 -0.15
CA ILE A 64 -4.84 5.71 1.03
C ILE A 64 -3.62 4.82 0.76
N SER A 65 -3.78 3.81 -0.08
CA SER A 65 -2.70 2.92 -0.51
C SER A 65 -1.56 3.66 -1.22
N ARG A 66 -1.86 4.73 -1.95
CA ARG A 66 -0.85 5.57 -2.62
C ARG A 66 -0.14 6.49 -1.64
N TYR A 67 -0.91 7.06 -0.70
CA TYR A 67 -0.34 8.00 0.29
C TYR A 67 0.62 7.33 1.26
N ILE A 68 0.49 6.03 1.48
CA ILE A 68 1.36 5.27 2.37
C ILE A 68 2.67 4.81 1.69
N LEU A 69 2.75 4.83 0.36
CA LEU A 69 3.91 4.36 -0.40
C LEU A 69 5.25 5.01 0.00
N PRO A 70 5.34 6.29 0.40
CA PRO A 70 6.61 6.88 0.80
C PRO A 70 7.33 6.14 1.92
N ILE A 71 6.62 5.41 2.77
CA ILE A 71 7.26 4.59 3.82
C ILE A 71 7.55 3.15 3.40
N ALA A 72 7.29 2.78 2.15
CA ALA A 72 7.53 1.42 1.65
C ALA A 72 8.98 0.92 1.87
N PRO A 73 10.04 1.72 1.65
CA PRO A 73 11.40 1.27 1.91
C PRO A 73 11.62 0.85 3.36
N PHE A 74 11.05 1.59 4.30
CA PHE A 74 11.14 1.26 5.73
C PHE A 74 10.35 0.00 6.08
N VAL A 75 9.18 -0.17 5.49
CA VAL A 75 8.35 -1.37 5.64
C VAL A 75 9.09 -2.61 5.13
N LEU A 76 9.79 -2.51 4.00
CA LEU A 76 10.62 -3.60 3.48
C LEU A 76 11.73 -4.00 4.46
N ILE A 77 12.35 -3.04 5.15
CA ILE A 77 13.30 -3.33 6.23
C ILE A 77 12.63 -4.09 7.38
N GLY A 78 11.38 -3.74 7.71
CA GLY A 78 10.59 -4.48 8.71
C GLY A 78 10.35 -5.94 8.32
N TRP A 79 10.20 -6.21 7.03
CA TRP A 79 9.94 -7.53 6.48
C TRP A 79 11.19 -8.29 5.97
N ASP A 80 12.40 -7.78 6.21
CA ASP A 80 13.65 -8.33 5.67
C ASP A 80 13.79 -9.84 5.87
N LYS A 81 13.49 -10.34 7.06
CA LYS A 81 13.57 -11.78 7.36
C LYS A 81 12.62 -12.63 6.51
N LEU A 82 11.46 -12.09 6.15
CA LEU A 82 10.52 -12.78 5.27
C LEU A 82 10.99 -12.73 3.82
N ILE A 83 11.43 -11.57 3.37
CA ILE A 83 11.91 -11.35 2.01
C ILE A 83 13.14 -12.21 1.68
N GLN A 84 13.98 -12.47 2.67
CA GLN A 84 15.17 -13.30 2.50
C GLN A 84 14.87 -14.80 2.39
N LYS A 85 13.68 -15.24 2.80
CA LYS A 85 13.29 -16.66 2.70
C LYS A 85 13.24 -17.14 1.26
N LYS A 86 13.73 -18.37 1.04
CA LYS A 86 13.73 -18.98 -0.30
C LYS A 86 12.30 -19.14 -0.83
N GLU A 87 11.39 -19.54 0.02
CA GLU A 87 9.97 -19.74 -0.31
C GLU A 87 9.34 -18.44 -0.81
N PHE A 88 9.63 -17.32 -0.12
CA PHE A 88 9.13 -16.00 -0.54
C PHE A 88 9.67 -15.61 -1.92
N LYS A 89 10.96 -15.83 -2.17
CA LYS A 89 11.58 -15.53 -3.46
C LYS A 89 10.99 -16.37 -4.60
N VAL A 90 10.72 -17.65 -4.34
CA VAL A 90 10.07 -18.53 -5.31
C VAL A 90 8.65 -18.05 -5.62
N VAL A 91 7.86 -17.75 -4.60
CA VAL A 91 6.50 -17.20 -4.79
C VAL A 91 6.55 -15.91 -5.57
N LEU A 92 7.47 -14.99 -5.22
CA LEU A 92 7.63 -13.73 -5.93
C LEU A 92 8.00 -13.94 -7.40
N ALA A 93 8.93 -14.86 -7.68
CA ALA A 93 9.32 -15.20 -9.06
C ALA A 93 8.15 -15.73 -9.89
N ILE A 94 7.28 -16.54 -9.29
CA ILE A 94 6.06 -17.04 -9.94
C ILE A 94 5.08 -15.89 -10.20
N LEU A 95 4.94 -14.97 -9.25
CA LEU A 95 3.99 -13.85 -9.35
C LEU A 95 4.44 -12.74 -10.31
N VAL A 96 5.75 -12.65 -10.62
CA VAL A 96 6.26 -11.62 -11.54
C VAL A 96 5.57 -11.68 -12.90
N ILE A 97 5.37 -12.88 -13.45
CA ILE A 97 4.74 -13.05 -14.77
C ILE A 97 3.31 -12.49 -14.80
N PRO A 98 2.38 -12.96 -13.94
CA PRO A 98 1.03 -12.41 -13.92
C PRO A 98 0.98 -10.91 -13.57
N ILE A 99 1.89 -10.40 -12.73
CA ILE A 99 1.96 -8.97 -12.42
C ILE A 99 2.34 -8.17 -13.67
N LEU A 100 3.34 -8.62 -14.42
CA LEU A 100 3.75 -7.96 -15.66
C LEU A 100 2.65 -8.00 -16.72
N LEU A 101 1.99 -9.15 -16.89
CA LEU A 101 0.88 -9.29 -17.83
C LEU A 101 -0.31 -8.39 -17.44
N TYR A 102 -0.63 -8.34 -16.16
CA TYR A 102 -1.69 -7.44 -15.65
C TYR A 102 -1.32 -5.97 -15.90
N SER A 103 -0.10 -5.58 -15.57
CA SER A 103 0.37 -4.21 -15.77
C SER A 103 0.38 -3.83 -17.24
N TRP A 104 0.80 -4.73 -18.11
CA TRP A 104 0.78 -4.55 -19.56
C TRP A 104 -0.65 -4.37 -20.09
N ASN A 105 -1.56 -5.24 -19.69
CA ASN A 105 -2.96 -5.15 -20.05
C ASN A 105 -3.60 -3.85 -19.55
N PHE A 106 -3.27 -3.44 -18.33
CA PHE A 106 -3.73 -2.17 -17.77
C PHE A 106 -3.25 -0.97 -18.61
N LEU A 107 -1.97 -0.95 -18.98
CA LEU A 107 -1.41 0.13 -19.81
C LEU A 107 -2.04 0.20 -21.20
N LEU A 108 -2.26 -0.96 -21.83
CA LEU A 108 -2.85 -1.04 -23.17
C LEU A 108 -4.33 -0.62 -23.18
N ASN A 109 -5.07 -0.94 -22.14
CA ASN A 109 -6.51 -0.73 -22.08
C ASN A 109 -6.89 0.49 -21.20
N ASN A 110 -5.92 1.22 -20.69
CA ASN A 110 -6.19 2.42 -19.91
C ASN A 110 -6.54 3.58 -20.85
N LEU A 111 -7.81 3.64 -21.22
CA LEU A 111 -8.37 4.70 -22.06
C LEU A 111 -8.82 5.93 -21.24
N ALA A 112 -8.66 5.88 -19.91
CA ALA A 112 -8.96 7.04 -19.08
C ALA A 112 -7.97 8.16 -19.41
N PRO A 113 -8.46 9.40 -19.69
CA PRO A 113 -7.56 10.53 -19.84
C PRO A 113 -6.71 10.66 -18.58
N VAL A 114 -5.41 10.82 -18.76
CA VAL A 114 -4.43 10.93 -17.68
C VAL A 114 -4.76 12.05 -16.72
N ALA A 115 -5.39 13.09 -17.23
CA ALA A 115 -6.06 14.13 -16.46
C ALA A 115 -7.07 14.83 -17.36
N ASP A 116 -8.31 14.92 -16.93
CA ASP A 116 -9.25 15.84 -17.53
C ASP A 116 -9.07 17.21 -16.87
N TRP A 117 -8.26 18.04 -17.50
CA TRP A 117 -8.01 19.40 -17.05
C TRP A 117 -9.08 20.39 -17.54
N ALA A 118 -10.01 19.95 -18.39
CA ALA A 118 -11.06 20.81 -18.95
C ALA A 118 -11.84 21.60 -17.89
N PRO A 119 -12.15 21.05 -16.69
CA PRO A 119 -12.79 21.81 -15.63
C PRO A 119 -11.93 22.90 -15.00
N TYR A 120 -10.62 22.92 -15.26
CA TYR A 120 -9.66 23.85 -14.65
C TYR A 120 -9.01 24.82 -15.65
N LEU A 121 -9.35 24.66 -16.92
CA LEU A 121 -8.95 25.53 -18.01
C LEU A 121 -10.11 26.40 -18.47
#